data_ef5b42e7019ccd7942eebd40106a7a42
#
_entry.id   ef5b42e7019ccd7942eebd40106a7a42
#
_cell.length_a   1.000
_cell.length_b   1.000
_cell.length_c   1.000
_cell.angle_alpha   90.00
_cell.angle_beta   90.00
_cell.angle_gamma   90.00
#
_symmetry.space_group_name_H-M   'P 1'
#
loop_
_entity.id
_entity.type
_entity.pdbx_description
1 polymer ?
#
loop_
_entity_poly.entity_id
_entity_poly.type
_entity_poly.pdbx_seq_one_letter_code
_entity_poly.pdbx_strand_id
1 'polypeptide(L)'
;MSVKQALLGLSFVCFYSIAASQEVENLNVESDLILHHDLKVFLDPESRQISVEDVITLPENLAKNAVQFSLNSDLSINESSHDVSVLTKTDPNSYEESSATGTSIAETNTYALVGSDRTSQIRLNYSGSIYDLAEQDSEEYAQSFSETSGIIDELGVYLNYASVWVPNFGDSFITFEMEVKFADSASGWKVVSQGDRNGVNGWRSDDPMEEIYLIAAEFTEYSVQADDVEVLAYLRTPDSNLATKYMDATERYLNLYEPLIGTYPFSKFALVENFWETGYGMPSFTLLGEQIIRFPFILESSYPHEILHNWWGNSVYPDYATGNWSEGLTAYLADHLFRAINGTGHEYRKEMLARYKNYVSEASDFPLSKFTSRNSAASQAIGYGKTLMLWHMLRSELGDELFIEGLQALYSEYKYKRTSFKDIERLFSSLSGRDLSLFFDQWVNRTGAPELSISVEEATNNRARITFAQTHFDDPYLMTVPVAIFYDGQEEPQLFDVDLSQKLEGFFVENYDRMEAVLVDPYFDVFRQLDREETPPTVGELFGSSRIAF
;
A
#
# COMPACT_ATOMS: atom_id res chain seq x y z
N MET A 1 -16.36 -24.22 5.79
CA MET A 1 -16.87 -23.95 4.44
C MET A 1 -15.66 -23.86 3.52
N SER A 2 -15.65 -24.51 2.35
CA SER A 2 -14.50 -24.41 1.45
C SER A 2 -14.51 -23.05 0.76
N VAL A 3 -13.35 -22.52 0.36
CA VAL A 3 -13.19 -21.28 -0.44
C VAL A 3 -14.17 -21.24 -1.64
N LYS A 4 -14.54 -22.39 -2.18
CA LYS A 4 -15.56 -22.54 -3.22
C LYS A 4 -16.99 -22.13 -2.80
N GLN A 5 -17.34 -22.15 -1.54
CA GLN A 5 -18.70 -21.78 -1.10
C GLN A 5 -18.87 -20.28 -0.81
N ALA A 6 -17.78 -19.58 -0.55
CA ALA A 6 -17.80 -18.11 -0.45
C ALA A 6 -17.74 -17.42 -1.83
N LEU A 7 -17.40 -18.16 -2.89
CA LEU A 7 -17.21 -17.66 -4.26
C LEU A 7 -18.18 -18.30 -5.29
N LEU A 8 -18.98 -19.31 -4.93
CA LEU A 8 -19.80 -20.10 -5.85
C LEU A 8 -21.24 -19.59 -6.01
N GLY A 9 -21.41 -18.27 -6.20
CA GLY A 9 -22.59 -17.70 -6.82
C GLY A 9 -22.42 -17.37 -8.30
N LEU A 10 -21.27 -17.62 -8.92
CA LEU A 10 -21.00 -17.29 -10.33
C LEU A 10 -21.47 -18.40 -11.26
N SER A 11 -22.70 -18.27 -11.75
CA SER A 11 -23.18 -18.96 -12.96
C SER A 11 -22.70 -18.20 -14.19
N PHE A 12 -21.96 -18.89 -15.05
CA PHE A 12 -21.54 -18.42 -16.37
C PHE A 12 -22.75 -18.03 -17.22
N VAL A 13 -22.89 -16.76 -17.53
CA VAL A 13 -23.75 -16.26 -18.60
C VAL A 13 -22.91 -15.37 -19.53
N CYS A 14 -22.64 -15.88 -20.73
CA CYS A 14 -22.07 -15.10 -21.82
C CYS A 14 -23.07 -14.04 -22.29
N PHE A 15 -22.72 -12.76 -22.19
CA PHE A 15 -23.45 -11.70 -22.89
C PHE A 15 -22.57 -10.98 -23.91
N TYR A 16 -23.16 -10.80 -25.07
CA TYR A 16 -22.63 -10.06 -26.21
C TYR A 16 -22.53 -8.58 -25.91
N SER A 17 -21.39 -8.00 -26.22
CA SER A 17 -21.11 -6.56 -26.12
C SER A 17 -21.87 -5.80 -27.22
N ILE A 18 -22.67 -4.83 -26.83
CA ILE A 18 -23.12 -3.75 -27.70
C ILE A 18 -22.25 -2.52 -27.38
N ALA A 19 -21.43 -2.14 -28.34
CA ALA A 19 -20.63 -0.94 -28.28
C ALA A 19 -21.54 0.29 -28.40
N ALA A 20 -21.59 1.10 -27.35
CA ALA A 20 -22.06 2.47 -27.41
C ALA A 20 -20.82 3.38 -27.19
N SER A 21 -20.29 3.90 -28.30
CA SER A 21 -19.27 4.95 -28.28
C SER A 21 -19.90 6.26 -27.83
N GLN A 22 -19.62 6.68 -26.59
CA GLN A 22 -19.69 8.09 -26.21
C GLN A 22 -18.25 8.63 -26.15
N GLU A 23 -18.01 9.69 -26.90
CA GLU A 23 -16.79 10.49 -26.80
C GLU A 23 -16.67 11.04 -25.37
N VAL A 24 -15.77 10.43 -24.59
CA VAL A 24 -15.32 11.01 -23.34
C VAL A 24 -14.33 12.11 -23.72
N GLU A 25 -14.66 13.36 -23.40
CA GLU A 25 -13.72 14.47 -23.46
C GLU A 25 -12.43 14.09 -22.73
N ASN A 26 -11.36 13.95 -23.49
CA ASN A 26 -10.01 13.81 -22.99
C ASN A 26 -9.64 15.06 -22.18
N LEU A 27 -9.84 15.02 -20.88
CA LEU A 27 -9.09 15.87 -19.98
C LEU A 27 -7.64 15.45 -20.14
N ASN A 28 -6.80 16.35 -20.61
CA ASN A 28 -5.35 16.19 -20.70
C ASN A 28 -4.80 15.86 -19.30
N VAL A 29 -4.69 14.58 -19.00
CA VAL A 29 -3.72 14.10 -18.03
C VAL A 29 -2.38 14.29 -18.75
N GLU A 30 -1.53 15.20 -18.28
CA GLU A 30 -0.14 15.25 -18.70
C GLU A 30 0.37 13.81 -18.60
N SER A 31 0.81 13.25 -19.73
CA SER A 31 1.37 11.91 -19.74
C SER A 31 2.55 11.91 -18.80
N ASP A 32 2.52 11.07 -17.77
CA ASP A 32 3.62 10.92 -16.83
C ASP A 32 4.94 10.81 -17.61
N LEU A 33 5.94 11.58 -17.18
CA LEU A 33 7.25 11.57 -17.81
C LEU A 33 7.90 10.22 -17.55
N ILE A 34 8.30 9.52 -18.60
CA ILE A 34 9.02 8.24 -18.48
C ILE A 34 10.45 8.44 -18.96
N LEU A 35 11.41 8.18 -18.08
CA LEU A 35 12.83 8.15 -18.39
C LEU A 35 13.31 6.71 -18.53
N HIS A 36 14.39 6.52 -19.29
CA HIS A 36 15.05 5.21 -19.39
C HIS A 36 16.50 5.32 -18.94
N HIS A 37 16.93 4.40 -18.07
CA HIS A 37 18.29 4.26 -17.59
C HIS A 37 18.92 2.96 -18.11
N ASP A 38 20.05 3.05 -18.80
CA ASP A 38 20.92 1.90 -19.13
C ASP A 38 22.15 1.98 -18.22
N LEU A 39 22.16 1.09 -17.21
CA LEU A 39 23.05 1.13 -16.05
C LEU A 39 24.10 0.02 -16.11
N LYS A 40 25.38 0.40 -16.03
CA LYS A 40 26.46 -0.53 -15.71
C LYS A 40 27.04 -0.17 -14.36
N VAL A 41 26.79 -1.04 -13.40
CA VAL A 41 27.15 -0.84 -12.01
C VAL A 41 28.32 -1.72 -11.62
N PHE A 42 29.33 -1.14 -10.99
CA PHE A 42 30.40 -1.87 -10.33
C PHE A 42 30.31 -1.62 -8.82
N LEU A 43 30.32 -2.69 -8.03
CA LEU A 43 30.23 -2.67 -6.58
C LEU A 43 31.46 -3.29 -5.94
N ASP A 44 32.01 -2.59 -4.95
CA ASP A 44 33.01 -3.12 -4.03
C ASP A 44 32.50 -2.97 -2.59
N PRO A 45 31.76 -3.97 -2.07
CA PRO A 45 31.17 -3.91 -0.74
C PRO A 45 32.20 -3.80 0.39
N GLU A 46 33.39 -4.39 0.25
CA GLU A 46 34.47 -4.32 1.25
C GLU A 46 34.96 -2.88 1.45
N SER A 47 35.12 -2.14 0.35
CA SER A 47 35.52 -0.73 0.40
C SER A 47 34.33 0.24 0.39
N ARG A 48 33.09 -0.27 0.36
CA ARG A 48 31.83 0.50 0.33
C ARG A 48 31.70 1.41 -0.90
N GLN A 49 32.25 0.99 -2.03
CA GLN A 49 32.31 1.79 -3.25
C GLN A 49 31.31 1.33 -4.29
N ILE A 50 30.73 2.32 -4.96
CA ILE A 50 29.93 2.13 -6.16
C ILE A 50 30.50 2.98 -7.29
N SER A 51 30.49 2.43 -8.51
CA SER A 51 30.78 3.16 -9.75
C SER A 51 29.71 2.81 -10.78
N VAL A 52 29.13 3.83 -11.41
CA VAL A 52 28.02 3.67 -12.34
C VAL A 52 28.34 4.39 -13.65
N GLU A 53 28.15 3.68 -14.77
CA GLU A 53 27.95 4.26 -16.09
C GLU A 53 26.45 4.25 -16.36
N ASP A 54 25.85 5.42 -16.56
CA ASP A 54 24.42 5.59 -16.79
C ASP A 54 24.19 6.30 -18.13
N VAL A 55 23.41 5.67 -19.03
CA VAL A 55 22.96 6.30 -20.26
C VAL A 55 21.46 6.58 -20.12
N ILE A 56 21.14 7.83 -19.86
CA ILE A 56 19.78 8.28 -19.57
C ILE A 56 19.12 8.76 -20.86
N THR A 57 17.98 8.19 -21.21
CA THR A 57 17.15 8.66 -22.31
C THR A 57 15.99 9.49 -21.75
N LEU A 58 15.95 10.75 -22.14
CA LEU A 58 14.94 11.72 -21.73
C LEU A 58 13.78 11.76 -22.73
N PRO A 59 12.54 11.92 -22.26
CA PRO A 59 11.39 12.20 -23.13
C PRO A 59 11.56 13.57 -23.82
N GLU A 60 11.00 13.73 -25.02
CA GLU A 60 11.20 14.92 -25.87
C GLU A 60 10.83 16.24 -25.21
N ASN A 61 9.77 16.25 -24.41
CA ASN A 61 9.30 17.45 -23.71
C ASN A 61 10.28 17.88 -22.62
N LEU A 62 10.91 16.97 -21.90
CA LEU A 62 11.94 17.25 -20.90
C LEU A 62 13.25 17.66 -21.58
N ALA A 63 13.66 16.98 -22.65
CA ALA A 63 14.87 17.29 -23.40
C ALA A 63 14.91 18.72 -23.97
N LYS A 64 13.76 19.38 -24.16
CA LYS A 64 13.66 20.76 -24.69
C LYS A 64 13.77 21.85 -23.60
N ASN A 65 13.70 21.48 -22.31
CA ASN A 65 13.68 22.42 -21.19
C ASN A 65 15.06 22.47 -20.47
N ALA A 66 15.22 23.35 -19.49
CA ALA A 66 16.35 23.33 -18.58
C ALA A 66 16.22 22.08 -17.70
N VAL A 67 17.07 21.09 -17.95
CA VAL A 67 17.05 19.82 -17.25
C VAL A 67 17.84 19.93 -15.96
N GLN A 68 17.20 19.59 -14.86
CA GLN A 68 17.83 19.47 -13.55
C GLN A 68 17.60 18.08 -13.00
N PHE A 69 18.54 17.59 -12.20
CA PHE A 69 18.42 16.33 -11.50
C PHE A 69 19.17 16.38 -10.17
N SER A 70 18.74 15.55 -9.23
CA SER A 70 19.43 15.35 -7.96
C SER A 70 20.17 14.02 -7.97
N LEU A 71 21.31 13.97 -7.27
CA LEU A 71 22.10 12.78 -7.05
C LEU A 71 22.64 12.81 -5.63
N ASN A 72 22.79 11.66 -4.99
CA ASN A 72 23.37 11.52 -3.67
C ASN A 72 24.64 12.37 -3.52
N SER A 73 24.79 13.11 -2.44
CA SER A 73 25.91 14.05 -2.25
C SER A 73 27.27 13.38 -2.15
N ASP A 74 27.31 12.10 -1.75
CA ASP A 74 28.52 11.29 -1.65
C ASP A 74 28.94 10.66 -2.96
N LEU A 75 28.12 10.83 -4.02
CA LEU A 75 28.47 10.45 -5.38
C LEU A 75 29.01 11.65 -6.18
N SER A 76 30.17 11.47 -6.78
CA SER A 76 30.81 12.48 -7.62
C SER A 76 30.67 12.13 -9.10
N ILE A 77 30.22 13.07 -9.91
CA ILE A 77 30.19 12.92 -11.37
C ILE A 77 31.62 13.07 -11.90
N ASN A 78 32.16 11.99 -12.45
CA ASN A 78 33.53 11.91 -12.97
C ASN A 78 33.61 12.35 -14.44
N GLU A 79 32.60 11.91 -15.23
CA GLU A 79 32.48 12.24 -16.65
C GLU A 79 31.02 12.47 -17.01
N SER A 80 30.79 13.36 -17.96
CA SER A 80 29.45 13.64 -18.51
C SER A 80 29.56 13.97 -20.00
N SER A 81 28.58 13.50 -20.77
CA SER A 81 28.46 13.87 -22.20
C SER A 81 28.05 15.34 -22.43
N HIS A 82 27.60 16.02 -21.41
CA HIS A 82 27.15 17.42 -21.41
C HIS A 82 27.82 18.19 -20.27
N ASP A 83 27.97 19.49 -20.41
CA ASP A 83 28.43 20.32 -19.30
C ASP A 83 27.40 20.28 -18.16
N VAL A 84 27.86 19.97 -16.96
CA VAL A 84 27.05 19.88 -15.74
C VAL A 84 27.50 20.95 -14.76
N SER A 85 26.57 21.74 -14.26
CA SER A 85 26.84 22.71 -13.20
C SER A 85 26.10 22.33 -11.91
N VAL A 86 26.77 22.43 -10.78
CA VAL A 86 26.15 22.26 -9.46
C VAL A 86 25.35 23.51 -9.15
N LEU A 87 24.04 23.37 -8.88
CA LEU A 87 23.15 24.47 -8.52
C LEU A 87 23.10 24.71 -7.01
N THR A 88 22.82 23.67 -6.26
CA THR A 88 22.69 23.71 -4.81
C THR A 88 23.24 22.45 -4.19
N LYS A 89 23.79 22.61 -2.98
CA LYS A 89 23.93 21.50 -2.02
C LYS A 89 22.74 21.59 -1.08
N THR A 90 22.03 20.53 -0.89
CA THR A 90 20.93 20.50 0.08
C THR A 90 21.46 20.74 1.48
N ASP A 91 20.84 21.63 2.23
CA ASP A 91 21.16 21.84 3.64
C ASP A 91 20.67 20.60 4.40
N PRO A 92 21.52 19.90 5.17
CA PRO A 92 21.12 18.72 5.93
C PRO A 92 20.00 18.98 6.95
N ASN A 93 19.63 20.23 7.19
CA ASN A 93 18.50 20.60 8.06
C ASN A 93 17.18 20.89 7.33
N SER A 94 17.12 20.78 6.01
CA SER A 94 15.89 20.91 5.24
C SER A 94 15.27 19.53 4.99
N TYR A 95 14.77 18.88 6.04
CA TYR A 95 14.00 17.65 5.91
C TYR A 95 12.65 17.96 5.26
N GLU A 96 12.49 17.66 3.98
CA GLU A 96 11.18 17.33 3.42
C GLU A 96 10.98 15.81 3.57
N GLU A 97 10.17 15.43 4.55
CA GLU A 97 9.66 14.06 4.68
C GLU A 97 8.85 13.73 3.42
N SER A 98 9.44 13.02 2.48
CA SER A 98 8.69 12.52 1.33
C SER A 98 9.30 11.25 0.72
N SER A 99 9.40 10.19 1.51
CA SER A 99 9.37 8.85 0.94
C SER A 99 8.03 8.19 1.24
N ALA A 100 7.52 7.39 0.32
CA ALA A 100 6.31 6.58 0.54
C ALA A 100 6.49 5.62 1.73
N THR A 101 7.73 5.34 2.13
CA THR A 101 8.10 4.48 3.25
C THR A 101 8.32 5.24 4.56
N GLY A 102 8.33 6.58 4.57
CA GLY A 102 8.67 7.39 5.75
C GLY A 102 10.18 7.47 6.04
N THR A 103 11.03 6.83 5.24
CA THR A 103 12.48 6.80 5.40
C THR A 103 13.10 8.15 5.05
N SER A 104 14.10 8.61 5.80
CA SER A 104 14.87 9.81 5.49
C SER A 104 15.58 9.66 4.14
N ILE A 105 15.44 10.67 3.28
CA ILE A 105 16.14 10.71 1.99
C ILE A 105 17.58 11.15 2.23
N ALA A 106 18.54 10.52 1.54
CA ALA A 106 19.95 10.89 1.59
C ALA A 106 20.19 12.35 1.14
N GLU A 107 21.21 12.98 1.67
CA GLU A 107 21.63 14.30 1.20
C GLU A 107 21.96 14.27 -0.29
N THR A 108 21.55 15.31 -1.02
CA THR A 108 21.73 15.37 -2.48
C THR A 108 22.42 16.64 -2.94
N ASN A 109 23.11 16.53 -4.06
CA ASN A 109 23.49 17.69 -4.87
C ASN A 109 22.53 17.82 -6.04
N THR A 110 22.04 19.03 -6.30
CA THR A 110 21.24 19.32 -7.50
C THR A 110 22.13 19.84 -8.61
N TYR A 111 21.95 19.29 -9.79
CA TYR A 111 22.72 19.56 -10.98
C TYR A 111 21.82 20.15 -12.08
N ALA A 112 22.40 21.02 -12.93
CA ALA A 112 21.77 21.46 -14.17
C ALA A 112 22.64 21.10 -15.37
N LEU A 113 22.01 20.63 -16.43
CA LEU A 113 22.66 20.45 -17.72
C LEU A 113 22.78 21.80 -18.44
N VAL A 114 23.99 22.16 -18.83
CA VAL A 114 24.31 23.41 -19.50
C VAL A 114 24.56 23.15 -21.00
N GLY A 115 23.95 23.88 -21.89
CA GLY A 115 24.19 23.80 -23.33
C GLY A 115 22.91 23.97 -24.18
N SER A 116 23.11 24.33 -25.45
CA SER A 116 22.04 24.56 -26.42
C SER A 116 21.74 23.34 -27.31
N ASP A 117 22.70 22.44 -27.48
CA ASP A 117 22.57 21.24 -28.31
C ASP A 117 22.13 20.05 -27.46
N ARG A 118 20.81 19.99 -27.20
CA ARG A 118 20.24 18.95 -26.34
C ARG A 118 19.91 17.72 -27.16
N THR A 119 20.60 16.64 -26.83
CA THR A 119 20.23 15.29 -27.28
C THR A 119 19.23 14.70 -26.29
N SER A 120 18.40 13.78 -26.76
CA SER A 120 17.53 13.01 -25.88
C SER A 120 18.30 12.01 -24.98
N GLN A 121 19.62 11.91 -25.13
CA GLN A 121 20.46 11.02 -24.32
C GLN A 121 21.56 11.78 -23.59
N ILE A 122 21.73 11.45 -22.32
CA ILE A 122 22.77 11.94 -21.44
C ILE A 122 23.57 10.74 -20.95
N ARG A 123 24.91 10.83 -21.02
CA ARG A 123 25.78 9.83 -20.40
C ARG A 123 26.43 10.48 -19.18
N LEU A 124 26.32 9.79 -18.03
CA LEU A 124 26.98 10.17 -16.79
C LEU A 124 27.81 8.98 -16.27
N ASN A 125 29.05 9.27 -15.85
CA ASN A 125 29.85 8.33 -15.07
C ASN A 125 30.04 8.96 -13.69
N TYR A 126 29.62 8.25 -12.64
CA TYR A 126 29.71 8.73 -11.28
C TYR A 126 30.11 7.61 -10.32
N SER A 127 30.74 7.99 -9.22
CA SER A 127 31.20 7.03 -8.22
C SER A 127 31.30 7.66 -6.84
N GLY A 128 31.28 6.83 -5.81
CA GLY A 128 31.44 7.24 -4.43
C GLY A 128 31.10 6.13 -3.46
N SER A 129 30.70 6.51 -2.25
CA SER A 129 30.35 5.59 -1.18
C SER A 129 28.96 5.93 -0.66
N ILE A 130 28.08 4.94 -0.56
CA ILE A 130 26.78 5.08 0.08
C ILE A 130 26.79 4.19 1.32
N TYR A 131 26.75 4.82 2.49
CA TYR A 131 26.79 4.11 3.76
C TYR A 131 26.04 4.87 4.84
N ASP A 132 24.77 4.59 4.94
CA ASP A 132 23.91 5.02 6.03
C ASP A 132 23.56 3.80 6.89
N LEU A 133 23.90 3.86 8.19
CA LEU A 133 23.65 2.73 9.08
C LEU A 133 22.15 2.56 9.28
N ALA A 134 21.68 1.32 9.20
CA ALA A 134 20.31 1.00 9.55
C ALA A 134 20.05 1.31 11.02
N GLU A 135 19.31 2.39 11.29
CA GLU A 135 18.95 2.82 12.63
C GLU A 135 17.57 2.25 13.01
N GLN A 136 17.46 1.81 14.26
CA GLN A 136 16.19 1.34 14.80
C GLN A 136 15.28 2.54 15.04
N ASP A 137 14.04 2.48 14.52
CA ASP A 137 13.05 3.51 14.79
C ASP A 137 12.79 3.64 16.30
N SER A 138 12.70 4.88 16.78
CA SER A 138 12.44 5.20 18.19
C SER A 138 10.96 5.03 18.59
N GLU A 139 10.06 4.94 17.64
CA GLU A 139 8.64 4.77 17.88
C GLU A 139 8.33 3.36 18.41
N GLU A 140 7.49 3.26 19.43
CA GLU A 140 7.21 2.00 20.14
C GLU A 140 6.66 0.90 19.23
N TYR A 141 5.87 1.26 18.23
CA TYR A 141 5.26 0.30 17.31
C TYR A 141 6.22 -0.19 16.20
N ALA A 142 7.28 0.55 15.93
CA ALA A 142 8.27 0.26 14.88
C ALA A 142 9.62 -0.23 15.44
N GLN A 143 9.74 -0.46 16.75
CA GLN A 143 11.01 -0.84 17.41
C GLN A 143 11.65 -2.14 16.88
N SER A 144 10.91 -2.98 16.15
CA SER A 144 11.44 -4.19 15.53
C SER A 144 11.98 -3.98 14.12
N PHE A 145 11.82 -2.78 13.56
CA PHE A 145 12.32 -2.44 12.23
C PHE A 145 13.46 -1.44 12.31
N SER A 146 14.37 -1.54 11.37
CA SER A 146 15.44 -0.58 11.18
C SER A 146 15.34 -0.02 9.76
N GLU A 147 15.68 1.25 9.60
CA GLU A 147 15.61 1.96 8.33
C GLU A 147 16.97 2.53 7.95
N THR A 148 17.22 2.65 6.65
CA THR A 148 18.40 3.25 6.05
C THR A 148 18.05 3.97 4.77
N SER A 149 18.68 5.10 4.50
CA SER A 149 18.59 5.78 3.20
C SER A 149 19.39 5.08 2.10
N GLY A 150 20.26 4.13 2.44
CA GLY A 150 21.04 3.32 1.52
C GLY A 150 22.35 2.83 2.11
N ILE A 151 22.71 1.59 1.85
CA ILE A 151 23.91 0.99 2.42
C ILE A 151 24.62 0.08 1.43
N ILE A 152 25.94 0.22 1.35
CA ILE A 152 26.86 -0.71 0.71
C ILE A 152 27.83 -1.18 1.79
N ASP A 153 27.78 -2.47 2.14
CA ASP A 153 28.56 -3.04 3.23
C ASP A 153 28.93 -4.49 2.94
N GLU A 154 29.88 -5.06 3.69
CA GLU A 154 30.28 -6.48 3.61
C GLU A 154 29.12 -7.45 3.90
N LEU A 155 28.05 -7.01 4.57
CA LEU A 155 26.87 -7.82 4.85
C LEU A 155 25.89 -7.84 3.70
N GLY A 156 25.85 -6.78 2.88
CA GLY A 156 24.92 -6.65 1.78
C GLY A 156 24.87 -5.23 1.21
N VAL A 157 24.13 -5.09 0.12
CA VAL A 157 23.82 -3.82 -0.53
C VAL A 157 22.31 -3.63 -0.55
N TYR A 158 21.86 -2.44 -0.17
CA TYR A 158 20.48 -1.98 -0.29
C TYR A 158 20.48 -0.55 -0.81
N LEU A 159 19.98 -0.38 -2.03
CA LEU A 159 19.80 0.93 -2.67
C LEU A 159 18.38 1.03 -3.23
N ASN A 160 17.74 2.15 -2.96
CA ASN A 160 16.36 2.46 -3.37
C ASN A 160 16.23 3.95 -3.70
N TYR A 161 15.00 4.47 -3.82
CA TYR A 161 14.73 5.89 -4.03
C TYR A 161 15.37 6.79 -2.96
N ALA A 162 15.30 6.39 -1.68
CA ALA A 162 15.84 7.20 -0.59
C ALA A 162 17.36 7.38 -0.65
N SER A 163 18.08 6.45 -1.26
CA SER A 163 19.53 6.56 -1.46
C SER A 163 19.94 7.51 -2.58
N VAL A 164 19.02 7.89 -3.45
CA VAL A 164 19.24 8.76 -4.63
C VAL A 164 20.51 8.35 -5.39
N TRP A 165 20.68 7.03 -5.54
CA TRP A 165 21.88 6.44 -6.15
C TRP A 165 21.91 6.51 -7.67
N VAL A 166 20.76 6.80 -8.29
CA VAL A 166 20.61 7.15 -9.71
C VAL A 166 20.12 8.60 -9.84
N PRO A 167 20.44 9.31 -10.93
CA PRO A 167 19.96 10.67 -11.17
C PRO A 167 18.44 10.77 -11.10
N ASN A 168 17.92 11.58 -10.17
CA ASN A 168 16.50 11.78 -9.95
C ASN A 168 16.04 13.08 -10.63
N PHE A 169 15.11 12.99 -11.57
CA PHE A 169 14.56 14.11 -12.36
C PHE A 169 13.21 14.62 -11.80
N GLY A 170 12.92 14.32 -10.55
CA GLY A 170 11.67 14.68 -9.91
C GLY A 170 10.57 13.63 -10.15
N ASP A 171 9.33 14.10 -10.26
CA ASP A 171 8.15 13.24 -10.32
C ASP A 171 7.98 12.59 -11.71
N SER A 172 8.78 11.57 -11.98
CA SER A 172 8.80 10.82 -13.25
C SER A 172 8.81 9.33 -13.01
N PHE A 173 8.26 8.57 -13.95
CA PHE A 173 8.45 7.13 -14.00
C PHE A 173 9.77 6.76 -14.69
N ILE A 174 10.25 5.57 -14.39
CA ILE A 174 11.53 5.05 -14.88
C ILE A 174 11.31 3.67 -15.51
N THR A 175 11.93 3.45 -16.66
CA THR A 175 12.25 2.13 -17.21
C THR A 175 13.76 1.93 -17.17
N PHE A 176 14.25 0.70 -17.11
CA PHE A 176 15.70 0.51 -17.00
C PHE A 176 16.19 -0.82 -17.55
N GLU A 177 17.49 -0.83 -17.92
CA GLU A 177 18.31 -2.02 -18.06
C GLU A 177 19.54 -1.86 -17.16
N MET A 178 19.88 -2.87 -16.36
CA MET A 178 20.98 -2.82 -15.39
C MET A 178 21.83 -4.08 -15.44
N GLU A 179 23.14 -3.90 -15.56
CA GLU A 179 24.16 -4.94 -15.40
C GLU A 179 25.04 -4.60 -14.19
N VAL A 180 25.19 -5.56 -13.26
CA VAL A 180 26.01 -5.35 -12.04
C VAL A 180 27.22 -6.28 -12.05
N LYS A 181 28.39 -5.72 -11.75
CA LYS A 181 29.66 -6.42 -11.56
C LYS A 181 30.20 -6.16 -10.17
N PHE A 182 30.84 -7.13 -9.59
CA PHE A 182 31.43 -7.04 -8.26
C PHE A 182 32.95 -7.07 -8.30
N ALA A 183 33.57 -6.50 -7.28
CA ALA A 183 34.96 -6.75 -6.95
C ALA A 183 35.21 -8.24 -6.65
N ASP A 184 36.44 -8.69 -6.72
CA ASP A 184 36.81 -10.10 -6.50
C ASP A 184 36.39 -10.63 -5.13
N SER A 185 36.38 -9.76 -4.11
CA SER A 185 35.95 -10.06 -2.74
C SER A 185 34.46 -10.47 -2.66
N ALA A 186 33.61 -10.01 -3.58
CA ALA A 186 32.18 -10.29 -3.65
C ALA A 186 31.78 -11.05 -4.92
N SER A 187 32.71 -11.78 -5.55
CA SER A 187 32.47 -12.45 -6.83
C SER A 187 31.36 -13.52 -6.80
N GLY A 188 31.00 -14.03 -5.63
CA GLY A 188 29.89 -14.99 -5.42
C GLY A 188 28.54 -14.35 -5.13
N TRP A 189 28.46 -13.03 -5.03
CA TRP A 189 27.23 -12.34 -4.71
C TRP A 189 26.23 -12.37 -5.86
N LYS A 190 24.97 -12.27 -5.50
CA LYS A 190 23.85 -12.17 -6.43
C LYS A 190 23.12 -10.86 -6.24
N VAL A 191 22.56 -10.36 -7.33
CA VAL A 191 21.75 -9.14 -7.36
C VAL A 191 20.29 -9.52 -7.50
N VAL A 192 19.43 -8.82 -6.76
CA VAL A 192 17.99 -8.83 -6.93
C VAL A 192 17.51 -7.40 -7.18
N SER A 193 16.67 -7.25 -8.19
CA SER A 193 15.97 -6.01 -8.51
C SER A 193 14.59 -6.35 -9.04
N GLN A 194 13.78 -5.33 -9.29
CA GLN A 194 12.48 -5.49 -9.94
C GLN A 194 12.60 -5.82 -11.43
N GLY A 195 11.47 -6.18 -12.03
CA GLY A 195 11.38 -6.51 -13.45
C GLY A 195 11.92 -7.89 -13.81
N ASP A 196 12.37 -8.03 -15.02
CA ASP A 196 12.82 -9.27 -15.63
C ASP A 196 14.32 -9.51 -15.45
N ARG A 197 14.70 -10.76 -15.31
CA ARG A 197 16.12 -11.14 -15.28
C ARG A 197 16.76 -10.95 -16.65
N ASN A 198 17.89 -10.27 -16.69
CA ASN A 198 18.70 -10.05 -17.88
C ASN A 198 20.15 -10.49 -17.66
N GLY A 199 20.43 -11.77 -17.80
CA GLY A 199 21.74 -12.37 -17.51
C GLY A 199 21.91 -12.79 -16.04
N VAL A 200 23.17 -12.91 -15.58
CA VAL A 200 23.50 -13.48 -14.25
C VAL A 200 23.19 -12.50 -13.12
N ASN A 201 23.63 -11.27 -13.26
CA ASN A 201 23.43 -10.16 -12.32
C ASN A 201 22.85 -8.94 -13.05
N GLY A 202 21.99 -9.17 -14.02
CA GLY A 202 21.32 -8.14 -14.77
C GLY A 202 19.81 -8.19 -14.60
N TRP A 203 19.19 -7.04 -14.66
CA TRP A 203 17.76 -6.84 -14.51
C TRP A 203 17.27 -5.75 -15.46
N ARG A 204 16.03 -5.83 -15.89
CA ARG A 204 15.40 -4.81 -16.72
C ARG A 204 13.91 -4.66 -16.41
N SER A 205 13.38 -3.48 -16.64
CA SER A 205 11.96 -3.24 -16.72
C SER A 205 11.64 -2.36 -17.90
N ASP A 206 10.77 -2.86 -18.77
CA ASP A 206 10.17 -2.09 -19.85
C ASP A 206 8.87 -1.39 -19.37
N ASP A 207 8.34 -1.81 -18.22
CA ASP A 207 7.18 -1.22 -17.57
C ASP A 207 7.60 -0.01 -16.72
N PRO A 208 6.82 1.09 -16.72
CA PRO A 208 7.12 2.27 -15.91
C PRO A 208 7.07 1.97 -14.41
N MET A 209 8.11 2.34 -13.67
CA MET A 209 8.25 2.17 -12.23
C MET A 209 8.65 3.48 -11.56
N GLU A 210 8.40 3.63 -10.27
CA GLU A 210 8.71 4.88 -9.54
C GLU A 210 10.19 4.98 -9.15
N GLU A 211 10.91 3.84 -9.04
CA GLU A 211 12.31 3.80 -8.59
C GLU A 211 13.06 2.58 -9.14
N ILE A 212 14.37 2.51 -8.90
CA ILE A 212 15.23 1.36 -9.21
C ILE A 212 15.82 0.83 -7.91
N TYR A 213 15.49 -0.43 -7.57
CA TYR A 213 16.08 -1.14 -6.46
C TYR A 213 17.35 -1.88 -6.87
N LEU A 214 18.35 -1.89 -5.99
CA LEU A 214 19.51 -2.75 -6.11
C LEU A 214 19.78 -3.40 -4.75
N ILE A 215 19.46 -4.69 -4.64
CA ILE A 215 19.71 -5.50 -3.46
C ILE A 215 20.78 -6.52 -3.83
N ALA A 216 21.82 -6.66 -3.03
CA ALA A 216 22.84 -7.66 -3.29
C ALA A 216 23.44 -8.22 -2.01
N ALA A 217 23.72 -9.51 -1.99
CA ALA A 217 24.46 -10.18 -0.93
C ALA A 217 24.96 -11.55 -1.42
N GLU A 218 25.65 -12.28 -0.54
CA GLU A 218 25.94 -13.69 -0.75
C GLU A 218 24.66 -14.52 -0.51
N PHE A 219 23.87 -14.72 -1.59
CA PHE A 219 22.62 -15.45 -1.54
C PHE A 219 22.75 -16.87 -2.09
N THR A 220 22.06 -17.81 -1.41
CA THR A 220 21.66 -19.09 -2.00
C THR A 220 20.31 -18.88 -2.67
N GLU A 221 20.24 -19.13 -3.96
CA GLU A 221 19.05 -18.98 -4.79
C GLU A 221 18.32 -20.30 -4.94
N TYR A 222 17.01 -20.26 -4.77
CA TYR A 222 16.06 -21.35 -5.05
C TYR A 222 15.01 -20.82 -6.03
N SER A 223 14.55 -21.66 -6.95
CA SER A 223 13.52 -21.28 -7.92
C SER A 223 12.57 -22.41 -8.24
N VAL A 224 11.35 -22.05 -8.60
CA VAL A 224 10.31 -22.92 -9.14
C VAL A 224 9.49 -22.12 -10.16
N GLN A 225 8.97 -22.78 -11.19
CA GLN A 225 8.05 -22.16 -12.13
C GLN A 225 6.62 -22.39 -11.66
N ALA A 226 5.86 -21.31 -11.44
CA ALA A 226 4.44 -21.32 -11.14
C ALA A 226 3.69 -20.65 -12.31
N ASP A 227 3.11 -21.46 -13.19
CA ASP A 227 2.53 -21.04 -14.46
C ASP A 227 3.49 -20.12 -15.26
N ASP A 228 3.12 -18.87 -15.50
CA ASP A 228 3.94 -17.90 -16.23
C ASP A 228 4.89 -17.09 -15.31
N VAL A 229 4.89 -17.34 -14.00
CA VAL A 229 5.68 -16.60 -13.01
C VAL A 229 6.84 -17.45 -12.48
N GLU A 230 8.07 -16.94 -12.55
CA GLU A 230 9.23 -17.54 -11.87
C GLU A 230 9.21 -17.16 -10.39
N VAL A 231 9.00 -18.13 -9.50
CA VAL A 231 9.01 -17.91 -8.05
C VAL A 231 10.37 -18.23 -7.47
N LEU A 232 10.95 -17.25 -6.78
CA LEU A 232 12.33 -17.27 -6.32
C LEU A 232 12.41 -17.11 -4.79
N ALA A 233 13.47 -17.68 -4.19
CA ALA A 233 13.86 -17.36 -2.83
C ALA A 233 15.38 -17.16 -2.77
N TYR A 234 15.80 -16.02 -2.26
CA TYR A 234 17.18 -15.65 -2.03
C TYR A 234 17.44 -15.66 -0.52
N LEU A 235 18.14 -16.68 -0.04
CA LEU A 235 18.43 -16.86 1.38
C LEU A 235 19.93 -16.66 1.64
N ARG A 236 20.25 -15.91 2.69
CA ARG A 236 21.65 -15.69 3.13
C ARG A 236 22.23 -16.95 3.76
N THR A 237 21.39 -17.71 4.48
CA THR A 237 21.77 -19.03 4.99
C THR A 237 20.98 -20.11 4.22
N PRO A 238 21.66 -21.11 3.63
CA PRO A 238 20.99 -22.14 2.86
C PRO A 238 19.94 -22.90 3.70
N ASP A 239 18.67 -22.82 3.28
CA ASP A 239 17.54 -23.55 3.88
C ASP A 239 16.49 -23.89 2.81
N SER A 240 16.61 -25.07 2.21
CA SER A 240 15.68 -25.51 1.18
C SER A 240 14.25 -25.71 1.67
N ASN A 241 14.06 -26.07 2.95
CA ASN A 241 12.73 -26.25 3.53
C ASN A 241 12.01 -24.90 3.70
N LEU A 242 12.73 -23.88 4.15
CA LEU A 242 12.20 -22.53 4.26
C LEU A 242 11.87 -21.98 2.88
N ALA A 243 12.78 -22.09 1.91
CA ALA A 243 12.57 -21.66 0.54
C ALA A 243 11.30 -22.32 -0.07
N THR A 244 11.17 -23.65 0.05
CA THR A 244 9.99 -24.36 -0.47
C THR A 244 8.69 -23.85 0.15
N LYS A 245 8.63 -23.63 1.47
CA LYS A 245 7.42 -23.12 2.13
C LYS A 245 6.97 -21.78 1.57
N TYR A 246 7.91 -20.86 1.33
CA TYR A 246 7.61 -19.54 0.78
C TYR A 246 7.23 -19.61 -0.70
N MET A 247 7.91 -20.43 -1.49
CA MET A 247 7.57 -20.62 -2.90
C MET A 247 6.18 -21.23 -3.09
N ASP A 248 5.84 -22.28 -2.30
CA ASP A 248 4.49 -22.89 -2.30
C ASP A 248 3.42 -21.88 -1.84
N ALA A 249 3.76 -21.01 -0.87
CA ALA A 249 2.85 -19.97 -0.41
C ALA A 249 2.64 -18.88 -1.50
N THR A 250 3.69 -18.50 -2.21
CA THR A 250 3.60 -17.56 -3.33
C THR A 250 2.66 -18.07 -4.41
N GLU A 251 2.86 -19.30 -4.91
CA GLU A 251 1.98 -19.91 -5.92
C GLU A 251 0.53 -19.92 -5.44
N ARG A 252 0.29 -20.29 -4.19
CA ARG A 252 -1.06 -20.29 -3.60
C ARG A 252 -1.69 -18.89 -3.60
N TYR A 253 -0.93 -17.84 -3.29
CA TYR A 253 -1.44 -16.47 -3.24
C TYR A 253 -1.63 -15.86 -4.62
N LEU A 254 -0.77 -16.14 -5.57
CA LEU A 254 -0.99 -15.76 -6.98
C LEU A 254 -2.32 -16.37 -7.49
N ASN A 255 -2.52 -17.67 -7.27
CA ASN A 255 -3.76 -18.36 -7.63
C ASN A 255 -5.02 -17.85 -6.91
N LEU A 256 -4.86 -17.23 -5.73
CA LEU A 256 -5.96 -16.61 -5.00
C LEU A 256 -6.31 -15.23 -5.57
N TYR A 257 -5.31 -14.39 -5.86
CA TYR A 257 -5.52 -12.99 -6.21
C TYR A 257 -5.80 -12.76 -7.69
N GLU A 258 -5.21 -13.54 -8.61
CA GLU A 258 -5.45 -13.36 -10.05
C GLU A 258 -6.94 -13.40 -10.46
N PRO A 259 -7.76 -14.32 -9.95
CA PRO A 259 -9.19 -14.33 -10.25
C PRO A 259 -9.96 -13.15 -9.65
N LEU A 260 -9.43 -12.48 -8.62
CA LEU A 260 -10.08 -11.35 -7.96
C LEU A 260 -9.71 -10.01 -8.61
N ILE A 261 -8.48 -9.91 -9.14
CA ILE A 261 -7.91 -8.63 -9.56
C ILE A 261 -7.55 -8.63 -11.04
N GLY A 262 -6.87 -9.68 -11.48
CA GLY A 262 -6.30 -9.82 -12.81
C GLY A 262 -4.92 -10.45 -12.76
N THR A 263 -4.36 -10.77 -13.92
CA THR A 263 -3.06 -11.44 -14.06
C THR A 263 -1.97 -10.73 -13.26
N TYR A 264 -1.10 -11.49 -12.61
CA TYR A 264 0.06 -10.96 -11.88
C TYR A 264 0.90 -10.05 -12.79
N PRO A 265 1.30 -8.86 -12.32
CA PRO A 265 1.89 -7.85 -13.21
C PRO A 265 3.31 -8.15 -13.72
N PHE A 266 4.05 -9.05 -13.08
CA PHE A 266 5.46 -9.29 -13.36
C PHE A 266 5.74 -10.73 -13.79
N SER A 267 6.90 -10.98 -14.41
CA SER A 267 7.32 -12.34 -14.82
C SER A 267 7.89 -13.18 -13.66
N LYS A 268 8.20 -12.56 -12.53
CA LYS A 268 8.72 -13.23 -11.34
C LYS A 268 8.16 -12.66 -10.05
N PHE A 269 8.27 -13.46 -8.98
CA PHE A 269 8.20 -12.98 -7.60
C PHE A 269 9.31 -13.59 -6.76
N ALA A 270 10.00 -12.79 -5.95
CA ALA A 270 11.10 -13.26 -5.12
C ALA A 270 10.91 -12.93 -3.63
N LEU A 271 11.11 -13.93 -2.75
CA LEU A 271 11.43 -13.68 -1.36
C LEU A 271 12.92 -13.40 -1.24
N VAL A 272 13.29 -12.33 -0.56
CA VAL A 272 14.69 -11.97 -0.31
C VAL A 272 14.93 -11.81 1.19
N GLU A 273 15.88 -12.59 1.73
CA GLU A 273 16.31 -12.49 3.13
C GLU A 273 17.23 -11.29 3.30
N ASN A 274 16.76 -10.29 4.06
CA ASN A 274 17.54 -9.08 4.32
C ASN A 274 18.55 -9.29 5.45
N PHE A 275 19.59 -8.46 5.48
CA PHE A 275 20.65 -8.50 6.49
C PHE A 275 20.35 -7.65 7.76
N TRP A 276 19.18 -7.00 7.81
CA TRP A 276 18.58 -6.44 9.03
C TRP A 276 17.07 -6.73 9.05
N GLU A 277 16.43 -6.55 10.20
CA GLU A 277 15.00 -6.81 10.36
C GLU A 277 14.16 -5.74 9.64
N THR A 278 13.39 -6.18 8.67
CA THR A 278 12.52 -5.35 7.84
C THR A 278 11.37 -6.16 7.24
N GLY A 279 10.37 -5.45 6.68
CA GLY A 279 9.27 -6.01 5.91
C GLY A 279 8.83 -5.01 4.84
N TYR A 280 9.23 -5.25 3.58
CA TYR A 280 8.91 -4.37 2.45
C TYR A 280 8.37 -5.16 1.26
N GLY A 281 7.24 -4.71 0.71
CA GLY A 281 6.70 -5.16 -0.56
C GLY A 281 7.21 -4.28 -1.70
N MET A 282 8.07 -4.84 -2.52
CA MET A 282 8.69 -4.16 -3.66
C MET A 282 8.17 -4.73 -4.98
N PRO A 283 8.27 -4.00 -6.11
CA PRO A 283 7.84 -4.54 -7.40
C PRO A 283 8.52 -5.87 -7.71
N SER A 284 7.73 -6.93 -7.80
CA SER A 284 8.17 -8.30 -8.11
C SER A 284 9.05 -9.01 -7.06
N PHE A 285 9.19 -8.45 -5.84
CA PHE A 285 9.85 -9.15 -4.73
C PHE A 285 9.43 -8.58 -3.37
N THR A 286 9.73 -9.32 -2.30
CA THR A 286 9.60 -8.84 -0.92
C THR A 286 10.92 -9.01 -0.19
N LEU A 287 11.26 -8.02 0.65
CA LEU A 287 12.46 -8.03 1.48
C LEU A 287 12.03 -8.22 2.94
N LEU A 288 12.38 -9.36 3.52
CA LEU A 288 12.04 -9.71 4.89
C LEU A 288 13.30 -10.01 5.71
N GLY A 289 13.33 -9.54 6.96
CA GLY A 289 14.44 -9.77 7.86
C GLY A 289 14.64 -11.23 8.25
N GLU A 290 15.85 -11.58 8.67
CA GLU A 290 16.27 -12.95 8.98
C GLU A 290 15.39 -13.63 10.03
N GLN A 291 14.99 -12.93 11.08
CA GLN A 291 14.16 -13.51 12.14
C GLN A 291 12.71 -13.61 11.69
N ILE A 292 12.20 -12.56 11.02
CA ILE A 292 10.82 -12.46 10.57
C ILE A 292 10.45 -13.62 9.65
N ILE A 293 11.27 -13.94 8.67
CA ILE A 293 10.97 -15.03 7.71
C ILE A 293 10.88 -16.42 8.36
N ARG A 294 11.36 -16.57 9.60
CA ARG A 294 11.33 -17.85 10.33
C ARG A 294 10.12 -18.00 11.24
N PHE A 295 9.32 -16.94 11.42
CA PHE A 295 8.07 -17.05 12.16
C PHE A 295 6.97 -17.67 11.29
N PRO A 296 6.35 -18.79 11.73
CA PRO A 296 5.40 -19.51 10.88
C PRO A 296 4.13 -18.72 10.54
N PHE A 297 3.75 -17.75 11.37
CA PHE A 297 2.56 -16.95 11.14
C PHE A 297 2.75 -15.89 10.02
N ILE A 298 3.97 -15.52 9.67
CA ILE A 298 4.27 -14.55 8.60
C ILE A 298 3.72 -15.03 7.25
N LEU A 299 3.76 -16.34 7.00
CA LEU A 299 3.20 -16.93 5.77
C LEU A 299 1.69 -16.69 5.58
N GLU A 300 0.95 -16.44 6.66
CA GLU A 300 -0.51 -16.24 6.64
C GLU A 300 -0.92 -14.82 7.07
N SER A 301 0.03 -13.94 7.33
CA SER A 301 -0.19 -12.54 7.72
C SER A 301 0.52 -11.58 6.77
N SER A 302 1.74 -11.16 7.10
CA SER A 302 2.46 -10.13 6.33
C SER A 302 2.84 -10.57 4.91
N TYR A 303 3.16 -11.86 4.70
CA TYR A 303 3.62 -12.31 3.40
C TYR A 303 2.59 -12.15 2.26
N PRO A 304 1.31 -12.55 2.41
CA PRO A 304 0.30 -12.27 1.40
C PRO A 304 0.01 -10.77 1.23
N HIS A 305 0.20 -9.94 2.27
CA HIS A 305 0.11 -8.49 2.19
C HIS A 305 1.19 -7.94 1.25
N GLU A 306 2.45 -8.34 1.43
CA GLU A 306 3.56 -7.90 0.57
C GLU A 306 3.43 -8.42 -0.88
N ILE A 307 2.88 -9.63 -1.09
CA ILE A 307 2.58 -10.13 -2.44
C ILE A 307 1.51 -9.26 -3.11
N LEU A 308 0.46 -8.90 -2.38
CA LEU A 308 -0.66 -8.13 -2.93
C LEU A 308 -0.26 -6.70 -3.32
N HIS A 309 0.76 -6.14 -2.69
CA HIS A 309 1.35 -4.87 -3.11
C HIS A 309 1.86 -4.87 -4.56
N ASN A 310 2.09 -6.02 -5.18
CA ASN A 310 2.46 -6.06 -6.60
C ASN A 310 1.33 -5.55 -7.51
N TRP A 311 0.07 -5.72 -7.11
CA TRP A 311 -1.08 -5.10 -7.80
C TRP A 311 -1.31 -3.66 -7.30
N TRP A 312 -1.34 -3.45 -5.97
CA TRP A 312 -1.71 -2.20 -5.31
C TRP A 312 -0.49 -1.53 -4.67
N GLY A 313 0.04 -0.50 -5.30
CA GLY A 313 1.25 0.21 -4.89
C GLY A 313 2.42 0.02 -5.85
N ASN A 314 2.60 -1.17 -6.45
CA ASN A 314 3.74 -1.47 -7.32
C ASN A 314 3.37 -1.67 -8.81
N SER A 315 2.09 -1.60 -9.16
CA SER A 315 1.63 -1.57 -10.55
C SER A 315 0.46 -0.62 -10.79
N VAL A 316 -0.45 -0.46 -9.83
CA VAL A 316 -1.36 0.69 -9.76
C VAL A 316 -0.85 1.57 -8.65
N TYR A 317 -0.23 2.69 -8.99
CA TYR A 317 0.47 3.54 -8.05
C TYR A 317 -0.50 4.50 -7.35
N PRO A 318 -0.41 4.67 -6.02
CA PRO A 318 -1.15 5.75 -5.35
C PRO A 318 -0.65 7.13 -5.82
N ASP A 319 -1.56 8.06 -6.01
CA ASP A 319 -1.21 9.48 -6.05
C ASP A 319 -1.05 9.98 -4.60
N TYR A 320 0.16 9.92 -4.08
CA TYR A 320 0.48 10.27 -2.70
C TYR A 320 0.11 11.72 -2.33
N ALA A 321 0.02 12.63 -3.31
CA ALA A 321 -0.45 13.99 -3.07
C ALA A 321 -1.92 14.05 -2.64
N THR A 322 -2.69 13.03 -3.00
CA THR A 322 -4.13 12.90 -2.70
C THR A 322 -4.46 11.77 -1.73
N GLY A 323 -3.46 11.04 -1.26
CA GLY A 323 -3.56 10.01 -0.23
C GLY A 323 -3.26 8.59 -0.71
N ASN A 324 -2.56 7.84 0.15
CA ASN A 324 -2.22 6.44 -0.09
C ASN A 324 -3.40 5.53 0.25
N TRP A 325 -4.15 5.10 -0.75
CA TRP A 325 -5.26 4.17 -0.62
C TRP A 325 -4.82 2.70 -0.63
N SER A 326 -3.60 2.41 -1.13
CA SER A 326 -3.14 1.04 -1.41
C SER A 326 -2.95 0.22 -0.14
N GLU A 327 -2.44 0.80 0.94
CA GLU A 327 -2.22 0.12 2.21
C GLU A 327 -3.51 -0.46 2.81
N GLY A 328 -4.56 0.37 2.84
CA GLY A 328 -5.85 -0.07 3.36
C GLY A 328 -6.55 -1.09 2.47
N LEU A 329 -6.39 -1.01 1.14
CA LEU A 329 -6.91 -2.01 0.20
C LEU A 329 -6.14 -3.33 0.36
N THR A 330 -4.82 -3.26 0.47
CA THR A 330 -3.97 -4.43 0.71
C THR A 330 -4.32 -5.10 2.04
N ALA A 331 -4.45 -4.34 3.13
CA ALA A 331 -4.91 -4.85 4.41
C ALA A 331 -6.31 -5.48 4.34
N TYR A 332 -7.22 -4.92 3.52
CA TYR A 332 -8.56 -5.48 3.33
C TYR A 332 -8.55 -6.82 2.58
N LEU A 333 -7.77 -6.90 1.51
CA LEU A 333 -7.73 -8.08 0.64
C LEU A 333 -6.71 -9.15 1.08
N ALA A 334 -5.82 -8.84 2.03
CA ALA A 334 -4.93 -9.80 2.66
C ALA A 334 -5.35 -10.06 4.11
N ASP A 335 -4.98 -9.19 5.04
CA ASP A 335 -5.15 -9.41 6.48
C ASP A 335 -6.59 -9.71 6.88
N HIS A 336 -7.54 -8.86 6.45
CA HIS A 336 -8.95 -9.04 6.73
C HIS A 336 -9.55 -10.21 5.96
N LEU A 337 -9.18 -10.43 4.69
CA LEU A 337 -9.76 -11.50 3.87
C LEU A 337 -9.50 -12.89 4.48
N PHE A 338 -8.28 -13.15 4.98
CA PHE A 338 -7.97 -14.43 5.63
C PHE A 338 -8.75 -14.61 6.93
N ARG A 339 -8.94 -13.55 7.69
CA ARG A 339 -9.82 -13.57 8.87
C ARG A 339 -11.28 -13.84 8.47
N ALA A 340 -11.76 -13.21 7.39
CA ALA A 340 -13.13 -13.42 6.89
C ALA A 340 -13.36 -14.86 6.40
N ILE A 341 -12.40 -15.45 5.67
CA ILE A 341 -12.44 -16.86 5.24
C ILE A 341 -12.55 -17.80 6.46
N ASN A 342 -11.88 -17.48 7.55
CA ASN A 342 -11.91 -18.24 8.80
C ASN A 342 -13.11 -17.90 9.71
N GLY A 343 -14.02 -17.00 9.27
CA GLY A 343 -15.22 -16.61 10.02
C GLY A 343 -14.99 -15.54 11.09
N THR A 344 -13.80 -14.96 11.19
CA THR A 344 -13.39 -13.96 12.20
C THR A 344 -13.14 -12.56 11.60
N GLY A 345 -13.65 -12.28 10.41
CA GLY A 345 -13.49 -10.97 9.76
C GLY A 345 -14.07 -9.82 10.58
N HIS A 346 -15.20 -10.03 11.25
CA HIS A 346 -15.83 -9.05 12.13
C HIS A 346 -14.95 -8.72 13.35
N GLU A 347 -14.22 -9.71 13.89
CA GLU A 347 -13.28 -9.48 15.00
C GLU A 347 -12.12 -8.59 14.53
N TYR A 348 -11.61 -8.83 13.33
CA TYR A 348 -10.55 -7.99 12.75
C TYR A 348 -11.02 -6.54 12.53
N ARG A 349 -12.23 -6.34 12.00
CA ARG A 349 -12.79 -4.99 11.87
C ARG A 349 -12.97 -4.31 13.23
N LYS A 350 -13.44 -5.04 14.24
CA LYS A 350 -13.49 -4.55 15.63
C LYS A 350 -12.13 -4.09 16.14
N GLU A 351 -11.06 -4.86 15.85
CA GLU A 351 -9.69 -4.48 16.19
C GLU A 351 -9.28 -3.16 15.53
N MET A 352 -9.64 -2.94 14.25
CA MET A 352 -9.34 -1.69 13.55
C MET A 352 -10.08 -0.50 14.17
N LEU A 353 -11.37 -0.64 14.47
CA LEU A 353 -12.13 0.39 15.16
C LEU A 353 -11.58 0.70 16.56
N ALA A 354 -11.16 -0.34 17.29
CA ALA A 354 -10.54 -0.18 18.59
C ALA A 354 -9.18 0.52 18.53
N ARG A 355 -8.36 0.23 17.52
CA ARG A 355 -7.11 0.95 17.28
C ARG A 355 -7.35 2.42 16.99
N TYR A 356 -8.30 2.74 16.13
CA TYR A 356 -8.67 4.14 15.86
C TYR A 356 -9.09 4.85 17.15
N LYS A 357 -9.99 4.26 17.93
CA LYS A 357 -10.43 4.82 19.22
C LYS A 357 -9.27 5.04 20.22
N ASN A 358 -8.32 4.10 20.26
CA ASN A 358 -7.26 4.12 21.28
C ASN A 358 -6.09 5.04 20.92
N TYR A 359 -5.76 5.19 19.64
CA TYR A 359 -4.54 5.89 19.21
C TYR A 359 -4.81 7.21 18.50
N VAL A 360 -6.02 7.43 17.96
CA VAL A 360 -6.34 8.66 17.26
C VAL A 360 -7.03 9.64 18.21
N SER A 361 -6.43 10.79 18.37
CA SER A 361 -6.97 11.92 19.11
C SER A 361 -7.26 13.08 18.16
N GLU A 362 -8.04 14.08 18.61
CA GLU A 362 -8.30 15.30 17.83
C GLU A 362 -7.01 15.98 17.31
N ALA A 363 -5.91 15.87 18.04
CA ALA A 363 -4.61 16.46 17.66
C ALA A 363 -3.80 15.61 16.66
N SER A 364 -4.08 14.31 16.57
CA SER A 364 -3.35 13.36 15.71
C SER A 364 -4.20 12.85 14.53
N ASP A 365 -5.47 13.27 14.44
CA ASP A 365 -6.35 12.87 13.36
C ASP A 365 -6.14 13.72 12.10
N PHE A 366 -6.20 13.08 10.95
CA PHE A 366 -6.11 13.72 9.64
C PHE A 366 -6.93 12.95 8.58
N PRO A 367 -7.34 13.60 7.49
CA PRO A 367 -8.13 12.95 6.45
C PRO A 367 -7.28 11.94 5.65
N LEU A 368 -7.90 10.88 5.13
CA LEU A 368 -7.23 9.86 4.31
C LEU A 368 -6.50 10.46 3.10
N SER A 369 -7.02 11.57 2.56
CA SER A 369 -6.36 12.34 1.48
C SER A 369 -4.99 12.94 1.86
N LYS A 370 -4.57 12.83 3.12
CA LYS A 370 -3.24 13.27 3.61
C LYS A 370 -2.37 12.12 4.11
N PHE A 371 -2.87 10.90 4.07
CA PHE A 371 -2.07 9.74 4.44
C PHE A 371 -1.07 9.40 3.33
N THR A 372 0.20 9.33 3.65
CA THR A 372 1.26 8.87 2.74
C THR A 372 1.85 7.55 3.19
N SER A 373 2.26 7.48 4.45
CA SER A 373 2.87 6.29 5.06
C SER A 373 2.60 6.25 6.56
N ARG A 374 2.86 5.12 7.19
CA ARG A 374 2.77 4.99 8.65
C ARG A 374 4.03 5.54 9.32
N ASN A 375 3.84 6.45 10.26
CA ASN A 375 4.91 6.98 11.11
C ASN A 375 4.53 6.99 12.60
N SER A 376 3.33 6.54 12.93
CA SER A 376 2.82 6.45 14.30
C SER A 376 1.69 5.44 14.40
N ALA A 377 1.30 5.04 15.60
CA ALA A 377 0.13 4.20 15.83
C ALA A 377 -1.16 4.89 15.33
N ALA A 378 -1.24 6.22 15.42
CA ALA A 378 -2.37 6.99 14.91
C ALA A 378 -2.41 6.95 13.37
N SER A 379 -1.30 7.21 12.67
CA SER A 379 -1.24 7.13 11.21
C SER A 379 -1.53 5.73 10.69
N GLN A 380 -1.11 4.68 11.41
CA GLN A 380 -1.46 3.30 11.08
C GLN A 380 -2.96 3.05 11.24
N ALA A 381 -3.58 3.51 12.33
CA ALA A 381 -5.02 3.33 12.55
C ALA A 381 -5.86 4.06 11.50
N ILE A 382 -5.38 5.20 10.99
CA ILE A 382 -6.02 5.97 9.92
C ILE A 382 -5.75 5.34 8.56
N GLY A 383 -4.50 5.24 8.16
CA GLY A 383 -4.09 4.83 6.81
C GLY A 383 -4.44 3.39 6.48
N TYR A 384 -4.26 2.48 7.43
CA TYR A 384 -4.63 1.06 7.26
C TYR A 384 -6.06 0.80 7.73
N GLY A 385 -6.39 1.17 8.97
CA GLY A 385 -7.65 0.79 9.60
C GLY A 385 -8.86 1.50 9.00
N LYS A 386 -8.88 2.84 8.97
CA LYS A 386 -10.00 3.60 8.39
C LYS A 386 -10.14 3.35 6.90
N THR A 387 -9.01 3.24 6.16
CA THR A 387 -9.05 2.92 4.72
C THR A 387 -9.56 1.51 4.46
N LEU A 388 -9.16 0.51 5.25
CA LEU A 388 -9.73 -0.83 5.19
C LEU A 388 -11.26 -0.80 5.38
N MET A 389 -11.75 -0.04 6.36
CA MET A 389 -13.18 0.09 6.61
C MET A 389 -13.90 0.83 5.47
N LEU A 390 -13.25 1.81 4.81
CA LEU A 390 -13.79 2.43 3.60
C LEU A 390 -14.04 1.38 2.51
N TRP A 391 -13.07 0.50 2.23
CA TRP A 391 -13.22 -0.57 1.25
C TRP A 391 -14.29 -1.59 1.64
N HIS A 392 -14.37 -1.92 2.93
CA HIS A 392 -15.43 -2.80 3.44
C HIS A 392 -16.82 -2.20 3.26
N MET A 393 -17.00 -0.94 3.64
CA MET A 393 -18.28 -0.24 3.46
C MET A 393 -18.64 -0.07 1.98
N LEU A 394 -17.68 0.21 1.11
CA LEU A 394 -17.90 0.29 -0.34
C LEU A 394 -18.39 -1.07 -0.89
N ARG A 395 -17.76 -2.17 -0.47
CA ARG A 395 -18.21 -3.52 -0.84
C ARG A 395 -19.62 -3.83 -0.33
N SER A 396 -19.93 -3.44 0.91
CA SER A 396 -21.28 -3.61 1.48
C SER A 396 -22.33 -2.81 0.72
N GLU A 397 -21.98 -1.61 0.28
CA GLU A 397 -22.84 -0.71 -0.50
C GLU A 397 -23.13 -1.21 -1.91
N LEU A 398 -22.13 -1.81 -2.58
CA LEU A 398 -22.19 -2.23 -3.98
C LEU A 398 -22.53 -3.72 -4.14
N GLY A 399 -22.23 -4.53 -3.16
CA GLY A 399 -22.25 -5.99 -3.22
C GLY A 399 -20.98 -6.58 -3.83
N ASP A 400 -20.80 -7.88 -3.63
CA ASP A 400 -19.58 -8.60 -3.99
C ASP A 400 -19.23 -8.55 -5.48
N GLU A 401 -20.24 -8.71 -6.34
CA GLU A 401 -20.03 -8.79 -7.80
C GLU A 401 -19.47 -7.48 -8.36
N LEU A 402 -20.14 -6.35 -8.06
CA LEU A 402 -19.69 -5.02 -8.53
C LEU A 402 -18.37 -4.59 -7.87
N PHE A 403 -18.15 -4.98 -6.62
CA PHE A 403 -16.88 -4.69 -5.95
C PHE A 403 -15.71 -5.39 -6.62
N ILE A 404 -15.85 -6.68 -6.94
CA ILE A 404 -14.80 -7.45 -7.65
C ILE A 404 -14.61 -6.93 -9.07
N GLU A 405 -15.69 -6.65 -9.81
CA GLU A 405 -15.61 -6.02 -11.13
C GLU A 405 -14.88 -4.67 -11.06
N GLY A 406 -15.13 -3.88 -10.02
CA GLY A 406 -14.44 -2.62 -9.76
C GLY A 406 -12.94 -2.80 -9.50
N LEU A 407 -12.51 -3.82 -8.75
CA LEU A 407 -11.10 -4.13 -8.54
C LEU A 407 -10.41 -4.53 -9.85
N GLN A 408 -11.06 -5.37 -10.66
CA GLN A 408 -10.53 -5.79 -11.96
C GLN A 408 -10.42 -4.62 -12.94
N ALA A 409 -11.42 -3.73 -12.95
CA ALA A 409 -11.40 -2.52 -13.76
C ALA A 409 -10.31 -1.54 -13.28
N LEU A 410 -10.18 -1.34 -11.95
CA LEU A 410 -9.15 -0.50 -11.36
C LEU A 410 -7.76 -0.96 -11.80
N TYR A 411 -7.48 -2.26 -11.72
CA TYR A 411 -6.22 -2.81 -12.17
C TYR A 411 -6.02 -2.65 -13.69
N SER A 412 -7.01 -3.01 -14.50
CA SER A 412 -6.85 -3.01 -15.96
C SER A 412 -6.74 -1.60 -16.56
N GLU A 413 -7.43 -0.60 -15.99
CA GLU A 413 -7.46 0.76 -16.51
C GLU A 413 -6.32 1.64 -15.99
N TYR A 414 -5.85 1.36 -14.76
CA TYR A 414 -4.87 2.19 -14.08
C TYR A 414 -3.51 1.51 -13.88
N LYS A 415 -3.30 0.33 -14.43
CA LYS A 415 -1.98 -0.32 -14.41
C LYS A 415 -0.90 0.62 -14.95
N TYR A 416 0.17 0.79 -14.18
CA TYR A 416 1.30 1.70 -14.42
C TYR A 416 0.94 3.19 -14.49
N LYS A 417 -0.08 3.59 -13.75
CA LYS A 417 -0.50 4.99 -13.61
C LYS A 417 -0.66 5.34 -12.14
N ARG A 418 -0.43 6.63 -11.82
CA ARG A 418 -0.82 7.18 -10.52
C ARG A 418 -2.33 7.36 -10.46
N THR A 419 -2.90 6.92 -9.36
CA THR A 419 -4.34 6.80 -9.17
C THR A 419 -4.75 7.40 -7.84
N SER A 420 -5.64 8.37 -7.89
CA SER A 420 -6.18 9.05 -6.71
C SER A 420 -7.44 8.37 -6.19
N PHE A 421 -7.85 8.68 -4.94
CA PHE A 421 -9.19 8.32 -4.45
C PHE A 421 -10.31 8.84 -5.37
N LYS A 422 -10.07 9.98 -6.06
CA LYS A 422 -11.06 10.55 -7.00
C LYS A 422 -11.21 9.73 -8.28
N ASP A 423 -10.14 9.13 -8.76
CA ASP A 423 -10.19 8.23 -9.91
C ASP A 423 -10.93 6.94 -9.55
N ILE A 424 -10.68 6.41 -8.35
CA ILE A 424 -11.40 5.26 -7.79
C ILE A 424 -12.89 5.57 -7.66
N GLU A 425 -13.26 6.72 -7.09
CA GLU A 425 -14.65 7.17 -7.00
C GLU A 425 -15.33 7.20 -8.37
N ARG A 426 -14.68 7.81 -9.38
CA ARG A 426 -15.21 7.90 -10.74
C ARG A 426 -15.42 6.53 -11.36
N LEU A 427 -14.45 5.64 -11.21
CA LEU A 427 -14.51 4.28 -11.72
C LEU A 427 -15.70 3.52 -11.11
N PHE A 428 -15.78 3.45 -9.78
CA PHE A 428 -16.86 2.73 -9.10
C PHE A 428 -18.23 3.37 -9.31
N SER A 429 -18.30 4.71 -9.41
CA SER A 429 -19.54 5.41 -9.76
C SER A 429 -20.02 5.05 -11.18
N SER A 430 -19.09 5.00 -12.13
CA SER A 430 -19.39 4.62 -13.52
C SER A 430 -19.88 3.18 -13.64
N LEU A 431 -19.21 2.24 -12.99
CA LEU A 431 -19.56 0.83 -13.02
C LEU A 431 -20.91 0.54 -12.34
N SER A 432 -21.14 1.15 -11.19
CA SER A 432 -22.38 0.93 -10.44
C SER A 432 -23.58 1.73 -10.96
N GLY A 433 -23.35 2.75 -11.79
CA GLY A 433 -24.37 3.72 -12.20
C GLY A 433 -24.88 4.60 -11.05
N ARG A 434 -24.17 4.67 -9.94
CA ARG A 434 -24.51 5.42 -8.72
C ARG A 434 -23.51 6.55 -8.51
N ASP A 435 -23.97 7.69 -8.01
CA ASP A 435 -23.07 8.77 -7.58
C ASP A 435 -22.50 8.45 -6.18
N LEU A 436 -21.22 8.09 -6.14
CA LEU A 436 -20.48 7.80 -4.92
C LEU A 436 -19.69 9.00 -4.38
N SER A 437 -19.86 10.18 -4.96
CA SER A 437 -19.09 11.38 -4.57
C SER A 437 -19.24 11.74 -3.09
N LEU A 438 -20.46 11.68 -2.55
CA LEU A 438 -20.73 11.94 -1.13
C LEU A 438 -20.11 10.88 -0.21
N PHE A 439 -20.11 9.62 -0.64
CA PHE A 439 -19.47 8.53 0.10
C PHE A 439 -17.96 8.76 0.21
N PHE A 440 -17.29 9.00 -0.91
CA PHE A 440 -15.84 9.23 -0.91
C PHE A 440 -15.47 10.55 -0.21
N ASP A 441 -16.20 11.63 -0.45
CA ASP A 441 -15.93 12.90 0.24
C ASP A 441 -16.03 12.75 1.77
N GLN A 442 -17.05 12.06 2.24
CA GLN A 442 -17.27 11.82 3.66
C GLN A 442 -16.16 10.99 4.30
N TRP A 443 -15.76 9.87 3.67
CA TRP A 443 -14.85 8.93 4.31
C TRP A 443 -13.37 9.25 4.03
N VAL A 444 -13.06 9.92 2.91
CA VAL A 444 -11.69 10.30 2.54
C VAL A 444 -11.29 11.66 3.12
N ASN A 445 -12.18 12.66 3.10
CA ASN A 445 -11.82 14.04 3.43
C ASN A 445 -12.19 14.48 4.85
N ARG A 446 -13.12 13.79 5.52
CA ARG A 446 -13.48 14.12 6.90
C ARG A 446 -12.58 13.40 7.90
N THR A 447 -12.17 14.12 8.94
CA THR A 447 -11.59 13.56 10.18
C THR A 447 -12.68 13.07 11.12
N GLY A 448 -12.31 12.37 12.17
CA GLY A 448 -13.27 11.80 13.12
C GLY A 448 -13.97 10.55 12.59
N ALA A 449 -14.86 10.07 13.41
CA ALA A 449 -15.75 8.94 13.14
C ALA A 449 -17.12 9.21 13.77
N PRO A 450 -18.22 8.70 13.18
CA PRO A 450 -19.56 8.85 13.77
C PRO A 450 -19.62 8.20 15.15
N GLU A 451 -20.17 8.94 16.09
CA GLU A 451 -20.54 8.44 17.41
C GLU A 451 -22.05 8.16 17.41
N LEU A 452 -22.44 6.93 17.67
CA LEU A 452 -23.82 6.49 17.65
C LEU A 452 -24.30 6.18 19.06
N SER A 453 -25.49 6.66 19.38
CA SER A 453 -26.25 6.19 20.54
C SER A 453 -27.67 5.78 20.12
N ILE A 454 -28.26 4.82 20.84
CA ILE A 454 -29.62 4.38 20.59
C ILE A 454 -30.47 4.56 21.84
N SER A 455 -31.76 4.83 21.63
CA SER A 455 -32.81 4.68 22.65
C SER A 455 -33.93 3.81 22.12
N VAL A 456 -34.51 2.98 23.00
CA VAL A 456 -35.64 2.11 22.70
C VAL A 456 -36.77 2.50 23.62
N GLU A 457 -37.89 2.91 23.05
CA GLU A 457 -39.08 3.35 23.80
C GLU A 457 -40.31 2.55 23.36
N GLU A 458 -41.16 2.21 24.32
CA GLU A 458 -42.47 1.60 24.03
C GLU A 458 -43.36 2.59 23.26
N ALA A 459 -43.94 2.13 22.18
CA ALA A 459 -44.92 2.85 21.38
C ALA A 459 -46.27 2.15 21.40
N THR A 460 -47.33 2.83 20.92
CA THR A 460 -48.66 2.26 20.84
C THR A 460 -48.71 0.99 19.98
N ASN A 461 -49.64 0.07 20.30
CA ASN A 461 -49.87 -1.19 19.57
C ASN A 461 -48.73 -2.18 19.66
N ASN A 462 -48.08 -2.33 20.82
CA ASN A 462 -47.01 -3.26 21.07
C ASN A 462 -45.80 -3.08 20.10
N ARG A 463 -45.48 -1.82 19.77
CA ARG A 463 -44.32 -1.44 18.96
C ARG A 463 -43.23 -0.84 19.83
N ALA A 464 -42.01 -0.99 19.44
CA ALA A 464 -40.90 -0.18 19.92
C ALA A 464 -40.57 0.93 18.92
N ARG A 465 -40.27 2.11 19.42
CA ARG A 465 -39.56 3.14 18.67
C ARG A 465 -38.09 3.04 19.00
N ILE A 466 -37.27 2.73 18.00
CA ILE A 466 -35.79 2.75 18.10
C ILE A 466 -35.33 4.06 17.49
N THR A 467 -34.64 4.88 18.27
CA THR A 467 -34.12 6.17 17.80
C THR A 467 -32.60 6.16 17.85
N PHE A 468 -31.98 6.48 16.73
CA PHE A 468 -30.54 6.71 16.58
C PHE A 468 -30.22 8.18 16.79
N ALA A 469 -29.15 8.46 17.51
CA ALA A 469 -28.55 9.79 17.59
C ALA A 469 -27.08 9.73 17.19
N GLN A 470 -26.69 10.57 16.24
CA GLN A 470 -25.29 10.85 15.95
C GLN A 470 -24.83 11.98 16.87
N THR A 471 -24.05 11.63 17.91
CA THR A 471 -23.73 12.52 19.03
C THR A 471 -22.46 13.37 18.81
N HIS A 472 -21.64 13.06 17.82
CA HIS A 472 -20.48 13.88 17.45
C HIS A 472 -20.89 15.30 17.03
N PHE A 473 -19.95 16.24 17.12
CA PHE A 473 -20.24 17.68 16.98
C PHE A 473 -20.61 18.10 15.55
N ASP A 474 -19.90 17.56 14.55
CA ASP A 474 -20.03 17.98 13.14
C ASP A 474 -21.34 17.52 12.47
N ASP A 475 -21.48 17.81 11.19
CA ASP A 475 -22.60 17.37 10.36
C ASP A 475 -22.81 15.85 10.43
N PRO A 476 -24.05 15.36 10.30
CA PRO A 476 -24.32 13.92 10.34
C PRO A 476 -23.57 13.19 9.21
N TYR A 477 -23.20 11.95 9.49
CA TYR A 477 -22.73 11.03 8.46
C TYR A 477 -23.91 10.40 7.74
N LEU A 478 -23.79 10.22 6.45
CA LEU A 478 -24.71 9.45 5.61
C LEU A 478 -24.20 8.00 5.58
N MET A 479 -24.94 7.06 6.14
CA MET A 479 -24.49 5.67 6.23
C MET A 479 -25.67 4.74 6.49
N THR A 480 -25.54 3.51 6.01
CA THR A 480 -26.45 2.42 6.36
C THR A 480 -25.85 1.62 7.52
N VAL A 481 -26.60 1.47 8.62
CA VAL A 481 -26.15 0.79 9.83
C VAL A 481 -26.94 -0.49 10.02
N PRO A 482 -26.30 -1.68 10.05
CA PRO A 482 -26.95 -2.94 10.39
C PRO A 482 -27.40 -2.94 11.87
N VAL A 483 -28.61 -3.44 12.11
CA VAL A 483 -29.19 -3.55 13.45
C VAL A 483 -29.72 -4.96 13.65
N ALA A 484 -29.35 -5.61 14.75
CA ALA A 484 -29.89 -6.89 15.15
C ALA A 484 -30.83 -6.74 16.34
N ILE A 485 -32.05 -7.27 16.23
CA ILE A 485 -33.06 -7.26 17.31
C ILE A 485 -33.32 -8.71 17.74
N PHE A 486 -33.10 -8.96 19.00
CA PHE A 486 -33.35 -10.24 19.65
C PHE A 486 -34.72 -10.27 20.32
N TYR A 487 -35.50 -11.32 20.07
CA TYR A 487 -36.80 -11.52 20.63
C TYR A 487 -36.87 -12.82 21.44
N ASP A 488 -37.61 -12.78 22.56
CA ASP A 488 -37.84 -13.96 23.37
C ASP A 488 -38.41 -15.14 22.56
N GLY A 489 -37.78 -16.31 22.73
CA GLY A 489 -38.12 -17.54 22.04
C GLY A 489 -37.68 -17.62 20.57
N GLN A 490 -36.80 -16.72 20.09
CA GLN A 490 -36.14 -16.82 18.79
C GLN A 490 -34.65 -17.12 18.99
N GLU A 491 -34.11 -18.08 18.22
CA GLU A 491 -32.68 -18.42 18.28
C GLU A 491 -31.83 -17.40 17.52
N GLU A 492 -32.36 -16.83 16.42
CA GLU A 492 -31.66 -15.89 15.55
C GLU A 492 -32.28 -14.48 15.66
N PRO A 493 -31.48 -13.41 15.64
CA PRO A 493 -31.97 -12.05 15.63
C PRO A 493 -32.63 -11.70 14.29
N GLN A 494 -33.56 -10.75 14.33
CA GLN A 494 -33.98 -10.05 13.11
C GLN A 494 -32.96 -8.97 12.74
N LEU A 495 -32.50 -8.99 11.50
CA LEU A 495 -31.57 -8.00 10.96
C LEU A 495 -32.32 -6.92 10.19
N PHE A 496 -31.90 -5.68 10.38
CA PHE A 496 -32.42 -4.51 9.70
C PHE A 496 -31.26 -3.63 9.24
N ASP A 497 -31.36 -3.08 8.04
CA ASP A 497 -30.47 -2.02 7.58
C ASP A 497 -31.17 -0.69 7.78
N VAL A 498 -30.52 0.24 8.48
CA VAL A 498 -31.07 1.54 8.84
C VAL A 498 -30.24 2.63 8.20
N ASP A 499 -30.86 3.35 7.27
CA ASP A 499 -30.23 4.50 6.63
C ASP A 499 -30.26 5.70 7.58
N LEU A 500 -29.08 6.21 7.93
CA LEU A 500 -28.90 7.40 8.76
C LEU A 500 -28.44 8.57 7.89
N SER A 501 -29.20 9.66 7.95
CA SER A 501 -28.91 10.90 7.20
C SER A 501 -29.02 12.16 8.07
N GLN A 502 -29.55 12.01 9.27
CA GLN A 502 -29.79 13.11 10.20
C GLN A 502 -29.12 12.85 11.55
N LYS A 503 -29.04 13.91 12.37
CA LYS A 503 -28.55 13.77 13.76
C LYS A 503 -29.46 12.88 14.62
N LEU A 504 -30.74 12.83 14.30
CA LEU A 504 -31.74 12.00 14.97
C LEU A 504 -32.63 11.33 13.92
N GLU A 505 -32.64 10.02 13.90
CA GLU A 505 -33.52 9.21 13.06
C GLU A 505 -34.11 8.07 13.88
N GLY A 506 -35.36 7.70 13.60
CA GLY A 506 -36.02 6.63 14.32
C GLY A 506 -36.96 5.83 13.44
N PHE A 507 -37.10 4.56 13.75
CA PHE A 507 -38.02 3.64 13.09
C PHE A 507 -38.80 2.82 14.11
N PHE A 508 -39.85 2.16 13.65
CA PHE A 508 -40.71 1.36 14.50
C PHE A 508 -40.54 -0.12 14.16
N VAL A 509 -40.50 -0.94 15.21
CA VAL A 509 -40.53 -2.41 15.11
C VAL A 509 -41.68 -2.97 15.96
N GLU A 510 -42.18 -4.13 15.55
CA GLU A 510 -43.28 -4.81 16.23
C GLU A 510 -42.79 -5.67 17.40
N ASN A 511 -43.72 -6.10 18.27
CA ASN A 511 -43.48 -7.04 19.36
C ASN A 511 -42.51 -6.53 20.44
N TYR A 512 -42.74 -5.29 20.90
CA TYR A 512 -41.94 -4.68 21.96
C TYR A 512 -41.89 -5.53 23.23
N ASP A 513 -43.03 -6.15 23.62
CA ASP A 513 -43.17 -7.01 24.80
C ASP A 513 -42.29 -8.28 24.76
N ARG A 514 -41.77 -8.65 23.59
CA ARG A 514 -40.88 -9.80 23.39
C ARG A 514 -39.45 -9.40 23.08
N MET A 515 -39.18 -8.11 22.98
CA MET A 515 -37.84 -7.61 22.65
C MET A 515 -36.91 -7.77 23.86
N GLU A 516 -35.81 -8.49 23.68
CA GLU A 516 -34.79 -8.73 24.70
C GLU A 516 -33.58 -7.79 24.56
N ALA A 517 -33.10 -7.58 23.33
CA ALA A 517 -31.96 -6.73 23.07
C ALA A 517 -31.98 -6.13 21.67
N VAL A 518 -31.31 -5.00 21.52
CA VAL A 518 -31.01 -4.35 20.24
C VAL A 518 -29.50 -4.11 20.16
N LEU A 519 -28.87 -4.67 19.15
CA LEU A 519 -27.44 -4.45 18.88
C LEU A 519 -27.27 -3.61 17.61
N VAL A 520 -26.46 -2.57 17.71
CA VAL A 520 -26.10 -1.70 16.59
C VAL A 520 -24.81 -2.22 15.99
N ASP A 521 -24.82 -2.42 14.68
CA ASP A 521 -23.64 -2.87 13.92
C ASP A 521 -22.96 -4.09 14.58
N PRO A 522 -23.67 -5.21 14.72
CA PRO A 522 -23.20 -6.36 15.51
C PRO A 522 -21.97 -7.05 14.93
N TYR A 523 -21.68 -6.80 13.66
CA TYR A 523 -20.52 -7.37 12.94
C TYR A 523 -19.45 -6.33 12.61
N PHE A 524 -19.54 -5.10 13.15
CA PHE A 524 -18.56 -4.04 12.92
C PHE A 524 -18.34 -3.74 11.43
N ASP A 525 -19.44 -3.58 10.70
CA ASP A 525 -19.44 -3.34 9.26
C ASP A 525 -19.31 -1.85 8.93
N VAL A 526 -19.49 -0.96 9.91
CA VAL A 526 -19.45 0.50 9.73
C VAL A 526 -18.24 1.10 10.46
N PHE A 527 -17.52 2.01 9.78
CA PHE A 527 -16.49 2.81 10.46
C PHE A 527 -17.16 3.81 11.41
N ARG A 528 -16.99 3.61 12.71
CA ARG A 528 -17.56 4.40 13.78
C ARG A 528 -16.73 4.36 15.05
N GLN A 529 -16.95 5.27 15.97
CA GLN A 529 -16.45 5.15 17.33
C GLN A 529 -17.15 3.99 18.04
N LEU A 530 -16.36 3.13 18.65
CA LEU A 530 -16.92 2.09 19.51
C LEU A 530 -17.40 2.70 20.82
N ASP A 531 -18.55 2.24 21.31
CA ASP A 531 -19.00 2.60 22.65
C ASP A 531 -18.03 2.06 23.72
N ARG A 532 -18.08 2.66 24.91
CA ARG A 532 -17.24 2.23 26.03
C ARG A 532 -17.56 0.81 26.48
N GLU A 533 -18.81 0.38 26.32
CA GLU A 533 -19.25 -0.98 26.67
C GLU A 533 -18.79 -2.03 25.65
N GLU A 534 -18.47 -1.64 24.42
CA GLU A 534 -17.96 -2.53 23.37
C GLU A 534 -16.46 -2.84 23.50
N THR A 535 -15.73 -2.02 24.24
CA THR A 535 -14.29 -2.14 24.43
C THR A 535 -13.92 -2.22 25.91
N PRO A 536 -13.21 -3.28 26.35
CA PRO A 536 -12.66 -3.27 27.71
C PRO A 536 -11.60 -2.14 27.79
N PRO A 537 -11.42 -1.54 28.99
CA PRO A 537 -10.35 -0.56 29.20
C PRO A 537 -9.01 -1.15 28.81
N THR A 538 -8.27 -0.47 27.96
CA THR A 538 -6.96 -0.92 27.47
C THR A 538 -5.85 0.07 27.83
N VAL A 539 -4.61 -0.42 27.92
CA VAL A 539 -3.44 0.45 28.08
C VAL A 539 -3.26 1.37 26.87
N GLY A 540 -3.73 0.95 25.67
CA GLY A 540 -3.72 1.75 24.45
C GLY A 540 -4.47 3.08 24.57
N GLU A 541 -5.56 3.15 25.38
CA GLU A 541 -6.25 4.41 25.65
C GLU A 541 -5.34 5.46 26.33
N LEU A 542 -4.31 5.02 27.04
CA LEU A 542 -3.34 5.93 27.67
C LEU A 542 -2.41 6.58 26.64
N PHE A 543 -2.08 5.87 25.56
CA PHE A 543 -1.19 6.37 24.51
C PHE A 543 -1.88 7.39 23.60
N GLY A 544 -3.18 7.23 23.35
CA GLY A 544 -4.00 8.19 22.58
C GLY A 544 -4.50 9.39 23.40
N SER A 545 -4.36 9.37 24.73
CA SER A 545 -4.88 10.42 25.61
C SER A 545 -3.96 11.64 25.66
N SER A 546 -4.49 12.81 25.30
CA SER A 546 -3.81 14.10 25.48
C SER A 546 -3.71 14.57 26.94
N ARG A 547 -4.42 13.92 27.88
CA ARG A 547 -4.44 14.24 29.32
C ARG A 547 -4.53 12.96 30.14
N ILE A 548 -3.46 12.66 30.87
CA ILE A 548 -3.46 11.58 31.88
C ILE A 548 -3.56 12.25 33.25
N ALA A 549 -4.63 11.95 33.99
CA ALA A 549 -4.75 12.33 35.40
C ALA A 549 -4.33 11.12 36.25
N PHE A 550 -3.32 11.30 37.08
CA PHE A 550 -2.86 10.32 38.06
C PHE A 550 -3.55 10.56 39.42
#